data_8f2d1df2136f0eaa1c119d38c25ee050
#
_entry.id   8f2d1df2136f0eaa1c119d38c25ee050
#
_cell.length_a   1.000
_cell.length_b   1.000
_cell.length_c   1.000
_cell.angle_alpha   90.00
_cell.angle_beta   90.00
_cell.angle_gamma   90.00
#
_symmetry.space_group_name_H-M   'P 1'
#
loop_
_entity.id
_entity.type
_entity.pdbx_description
1 polymer ?
#
loop_
_entity_poly.entity_id
_entity_poly.type
_entity_poly.pdbx_seq_one_letter_code
_entity_poly.pdbx_strand_id
1 'polypeptide(L)'
;MSTPARRLRATVLVLGGAALAALASPATADEPAAARQTPPLWEAGVFFGAATQPAYPGAADSTSRALPLPYLIYRGPVLRVDEGSAALRALRTPRFELSVGVGGSLGSSSKDVEARAGMPDLGTLIEAGPRLVWNLADPGPRGRAPWRLEVPLRAVLDLNDGLRYRGLVFAPELVHERALPGAWRAGARFGPVFGDERLADLFYGVDPVYATPTRPAYDARAGLIAWRAGASLSRSFGPDLSLFLFLRVDSLAGAANRDSPLVERDAGVTGGIGLAWSFARSSRPASD
;
A
#
# COMPACT_ATOMS: atom_id res chain seq x y z
N MET A 1 18.47 -50.58 -6.35
CA MET A 1 17.16 -50.40 -5.71
C MET A 1 17.01 -48.90 -5.43
N SER A 2 16.35 -48.22 -6.35
CA SER A 2 16.25 -46.76 -6.37
C SER A 2 14.84 -46.35 -5.86
N THR A 3 14.79 -45.62 -4.77
CA THR A 3 13.53 -45.13 -4.20
C THR A 3 13.15 -43.82 -4.90
N PRO A 4 11.92 -43.65 -5.43
CA PRO A 4 11.53 -42.39 -6.07
C PRO A 4 11.12 -41.38 -5.00
N ALA A 5 11.71 -40.18 -5.06
CA ALA A 5 11.38 -39.02 -4.30
C ALA A 5 9.93 -38.54 -4.64
N ARG A 6 9.04 -38.63 -3.69
CA ARG A 6 7.68 -38.09 -3.72
C ARG A 6 7.75 -36.56 -3.73
N ARG A 7 7.49 -35.96 -4.88
CA ARG A 7 7.24 -34.51 -4.95
C ARG A 7 5.90 -34.21 -4.28
N LEU A 8 5.92 -33.60 -3.09
CA LEU A 8 4.74 -32.97 -2.49
C LEU A 8 4.37 -31.75 -3.38
N ARG A 9 3.30 -31.89 -4.12
CA ARG A 9 2.60 -30.76 -4.71
C ARG A 9 1.88 -30.04 -3.58
N ALA A 10 2.40 -28.90 -3.14
CA ALA A 10 1.71 -27.99 -2.25
C ALA A 10 0.52 -27.40 -3.05
N THR A 11 -0.68 -27.91 -2.76
CA THR A 11 -1.93 -27.31 -3.21
C THR A 11 -2.09 -26.02 -2.41
N VAL A 12 -1.80 -24.88 -3.03
CA VAL A 12 -2.13 -23.56 -2.48
C VAL A 12 -3.66 -23.45 -2.54
N LEU A 13 -4.30 -23.72 -1.41
CA LEU A 13 -5.72 -23.48 -1.21
C LEU A 13 -5.94 -21.97 -1.21
N VAL A 14 -6.56 -21.46 -2.28
CA VAL A 14 -6.99 -20.06 -2.38
C VAL A 14 -8.13 -19.86 -1.39
N LEU A 15 -7.80 -19.49 -0.15
CA LEU A 15 -8.74 -19.06 0.88
C LEU A 15 -9.22 -17.61 0.66
N GLY A 16 -9.39 -17.21 -0.60
CA GLY A 16 -9.91 -15.89 -0.96
C GLY A 16 -11.43 -15.80 -1.07
N GLY A 17 -12.15 -16.93 -1.07
CA GLY A 17 -13.57 -16.94 -1.34
C GLY A 17 -14.51 -16.88 -0.12
N ALA A 18 -14.05 -17.20 1.06
CA ALA A 18 -14.91 -17.32 2.25
C ALA A 18 -15.09 -16.03 3.05
N ALA A 19 -14.21 -15.04 2.90
CA ALA A 19 -14.33 -13.77 3.62
C ALA A 19 -15.35 -12.79 3.00
N LEU A 20 -15.74 -12.98 1.73
CA LEU A 20 -16.73 -12.12 1.07
C LEU A 20 -18.20 -12.49 1.38
N ALA A 21 -18.48 -13.73 1.75
CA ALA A 21 -19.85 -14.20 1.98
C ALA A 21 -20.41 -13.89 3.38
N ALA A 22 -19.57 -13.59 4.36
CA ALA A 22 -19.99 -13.30 5.75
C ALA A 22 -20.43 -11.84 5.98
N LEU A 23 -20.38 -10.96 4.97
CA LEU A 23 -20.69 -9.53 5.10
C LEU A 23 -22.10 -9.14 4.62
N ALA A 24 -22.95 -10.09 4.31
CA ALA A 24 -24.28 -9.85 3.74
C ALA A 24 -25.43 -9.94 4.76
N SER A 25 -25.26 -9.49 5.99
CA SER A 25 -26.39 -9.32 6.92
C SER A 25 -26.74 -7.84 7.06
N PRO A 26 -28.01 -7.42 6.86
CA PRO A 26 -28.42 -6.05 7.11
C PRO A 26 -28.44 -5.80 8.62
N ALA A 27 -27.50 -5.01 9.12
CA ALA A 27 -27.55 -4.53 10.47
C ALA A 27 -28.45 -3.29 10.53
N THR A 28 -29.71 -3.48 10.87
CA THR A 28 -30.55 -2.44 11.46
C THR A 28 -30.15 -2.27 12.91
N ALA A 29 -29.40 -1.27 13.22
CA ALA A 29 -29.26 -0.74 14.57
C ALA A 29 -29.26 0.77 14.47
N ASP A 30 -30.37 1.38 14.90
CA ASP A 30 -30.47 2.78 15.25
C ASP A 30 -29.53 3.05 16.43
N GLU A 31 -28.36 3.62 16.15
CA GLU A 31 -27.49 4.20 17.16
C GLU A 31 -27.89 5.67 17.30
N PRO A 32 -28.13 6.17 18.56
CA PRO A 32 -28.49 7.57 18.75
C PRO A 32 -27.41 8.46 18.15
N ALA A 33 -27.84 9.47 17.42
CA ALA A 33 -27.02 10.50 16.78
C ALA A 33 -26.18 11.24 17.85
N ALA A 34 -25.06 10.64 18.27
CA ALA A 34 -24.01 11.38 18.94
C ALA A 34 -23.61 12.51 18.00
N ALA A 35 -23.76 13.74 18.48
CA ALA A 35 -23.57 14.98 17.75
C ALA A 35 -22.38 14.86 16.80
N ARG A 36 -22.62 14.96 15.49
CA ARG A 36 -21.63 14.83 14.42
C ARG A 36 -20.64 15.99 14.56
N GLN A 37 -19.60 15.79 15.34
CA GLN A 37 -18.54 16.78 15.44
C GLN A 37 -17.82 16.80 14.09
N THR A 38 -17.91 17.92 13.41
CA THR A 38 -17.13 18.18 12.21
C THR A 38 -15.65 18.03 12.56
N PRO A 39 -14.87 17.23 11.81
CA PRO A 39 -13.45 17.02 12.14
C PRO A 39 -12.71 18.36 12.19
N PRO A 40 -11.66 18.51 12.99
CA PRO A 40 -10.87 19.73 13.07
C PRO A 40 -10.19 20.03 11.73
N LEU A 41 -9.98 21.32 11.43
CA LEU A 41 -9.29 21.76 10.21
C LEU A 41 -7.89 21.16 10.10
N TRP A 42 -7.18 21.08 11.22
CA TRP A 42 -5.90 20.39 11.28
C TRP A 42 -5.72 19.66 12.61
N GLU A 43 -4.92 18.63 12.59
CA GLU A 43 -4.43 17.91 13.76
C GLU A 43 -2.97 17.48 13.55
N ALA A 44 -2.18 17.53 14.63
CA ALA A 44 -0.79 17.12 14.64
C ALA A 44 -0.58 16.07 15.74
N GLY A 45 0.32 15.14 15.47
CA GLY A 45 0.55 14.02 16.36
C GLY A 45 1.82 13.25 16.03
N VAL A 46 1.94 12.10 16.68
CA VAL A 46 2.98 11.10 16.40
C VAL A 46 2.31 9.79 16.04
N PHE A 47 2.79 9.20 14.96
CA PHE A 47 2.45 7.85 14.54
C PHE A 47 3.59 6.90 14.93
N PHE A 48 3.29 5.90 15.72
CA PHE A 48 4.20 4.81 16.06
C PHE A 48 3.83 3.62 15.20
N GLY A 49 4.67 3.28 14.23
CA GLY A 49 4.40 2.21 13.29
C GLY A 49 5.47 1.15 13.27
N ALA A 50 5.04 -0.10 13.06
CA ALA A 50 5.91 -1.22 12.74
C ALA A 50 5.35 -1.94 11.52
N ALA A 51 6.22 -2.25 10.57
CA ALA A 51 5.85 -2.97 9.36
C ALA A 51 6.95 -3.94 8.94
N THR A 52 6.54 -5.04 8.33
CA THR A 52 7.40 -5.99 7.64
C THR A 52 6.93 -6.14 6.20
N GLN A 53 7.88 -6.21 5.27
CA GLN A 53 7.61 -6.40 3.84
C GLN A 53 8.76 -7.18 3.19
N PRO A 54 8.53 -7.88 2.07
CA PRO A 54 9.62 -8.36 1.23
C PRO A 54 10.54 -7.21 0.82
N ALA A 55 11.84 -7.46 0.68
CA ALA A 55 12.82 -6.46 0.27
C ALA A 55 12.45 -5.79 -1.07
N TYR A 56 11.86 -6.55 -1.97
CA TYR A 56 11.21 -6.15 -3.23
C TYR A 56 10.19 -7.23 -3.62
N PRO A 57 9.28 -6.98 -4.58
CA PRO A 57 8.32 -8.00 -5.00
C PRO A 57 9.03 -9.22 -5.59
N GLY A 58 8.85 -10.40 -4.97
CA GLY A 58 9.51 -11.65 -5.37
C GLY A 58 10.76 -12.01 -4.57
N ALA A 59 11.22 -11.16 -3.64
CA ALA A 59 12.32 -11.50 -2.75
C ALA A 59 11.90 -12.58 -1.72
N ALA A 60 12.85 -13.44 -1.35
CA ALA A 60 12.69 -14.36 -0.21
C ALA A 60 12.89 -13.61 1.12
N ASP A 61 13.81 -12.65 1.13
CA ASP A 61 14.16 -11.86 2.30
C ASP A 61 13.16 -10.74 2.55
N SER A 62 12.99 -10.40 3.82
CA SER A 62 12.07 -9.37 4.27
C SER A 62 12.76 -8.31 5.12
N THR A 63 12.31 -7.07 4.98
CA THR A 63 12.74 -5.94 5.79
C THR A 63 11.65 -5.58 6.81
N SER A 64 12.06 -5.40 8.07
CA SER A 64 11.19 -4.96 9.15
C SER A 64 11.71 -3.65 9.74
N ARG A 65 10.80 -2.70 9.98
CA ARG A 65 11.15 -1.43 10.62
C ARG A 65 10.06 -1.00 11.59
N ALA A 66 10.49 -0.36 12.68
CA ALA A 66 9.60 0.30 13.63
C ALA A 66 10.11 1.74 13.82
N LEU A 67 9.23 2.71 13.59
CA LEU A 67 9.61 4.13 13.59
C LEU A 67 8.50 4.98 14.22
N PRO A 68 8.87 5.96 15.07
CA PRO A 68 8.00 7.09 15.37
C PRO A 68 8.07 8.08 14.20
N LEU A 69 6.92 8.51 13.69
CA LEU A 69 6.81 9.48 12.60
C LEU A 69 5.90 10.63 13.04
N PRO A 70 6.37 11.88 13.02
CA PRO A 70 5.47 13.01 13.21
C PRO A 70 4.47 13.06 12.06
N TYR A 71 3.22 13.41 12.35
CA TYR A 71 2.23 13.62 11.31
C TYR A 71 1.47 14.93 11.51
N LEU A 72 1.04 15.50 10.41
CA LEU A 72 0.13 16.63 10.34
C LEU A 72 -0.99 16.29 9.36
N ILE A 73 -2.23 16.27 9.83
CA ILE A 73 -3.41 16.16 8.99
C ILE A 73 -4.00 17.56 8.83
N TYR A 74 -4.27 17.96 7.59
CA TYR A 74 -4.91 19.22 7.27
C TYR A 74 -6.09 18.97 6.33
N ARG A 75 -7.27 19.45 6.68
CA ARG A 75 -8.53 19.19 5.98
C ARG A 75 -9.12 20.47 5.39
N GLY A 76 -8.29 21.19 4.62
CA GLY A 76 -8.74 22.36 3.88
C GLY A 76 -9.40 22.01 2.54
N PRO A 77 -9.98 22.99 1.85
CA PRO A 77 -10.70 22.78 0.60
C PRO A 77 -9.78 22.36 -0.56
N VAL A 78 -8.53 22.79 -0.55
CA VAL A 78 -7.55 22.52 -1.63
C VAL A 78 -6.51 21.50 -1.22
N LEU A 79 -5.94 21.61 -0.02
CA LEU A 79 -4.96 20.68 0.51
C LEU A 79 -5.61 19.79 1.56
N ARG A 80 -5.49 18.48 1.40
CA ARG A 80 -5.88 17.50 2.41
C ARG A 80 -4.74 16.51 2.62
N VAL A 81 -4.31 16.40 3.84
CA VAL A 81 -3.36 15.37 4.28
C VAL A 81 -4.14 14.44 5.19
N ASP A 82 -4.37 13.20 4.77
CA ASP A 82 -5.25 12.27 5.47
C ASP A 82 -4.67 10.84 5.40
N GLU A 83 -4.62 10.14 6.53
CA GLU A 83 -4.33 8.70 6.67
C GLU A 83 -3.22 8.15 5.75
N GLY A 84 -2.03 8.80 5.75
CA GLY A 84 -0.86 8.31 5.00
C GLY A 84 -0.80 8.75 3.54
N SER A 85 -1.69 9.62 3.08
CA SER A 85 -1.61 10.27 1.78
C SER A 85 -1.75 11.77 1.90
N ALA A 86 -0.80 12.53 1.36
CA ALA A 86 -0.99 13.94 1.08
C ALA A 86 -1.68 14.07 -0.28
N ALA A 87 -2.84 14.69 -0.32
CA ALA A 87 -3.57 14.90 -1.56
C ALA A 87 -3.82 16.39 -1.76
N LEU A 88 -3.30 16.96 -2.84
CA LEU A 88 -3.76 18.23 -3.39
C LEU A 88 -5.01 17.92 -4.22
N ARG A 89 -6.17 18.41 -3.78
CA ARG A 89 -7.39 18.28 -4.55
C ARG A 89 -7.38 19.28 -5.70
N ALA A 90 -7.34 18.76 -6.93
CA ALA A 90 -7.46 19.60 -8.12
C ALA A 90 -8.93 19.79 -8.55
N LEU A 91 -9.76 18.74 -8.48
CA LEU A 91 -11.17 18.74 -8.85
C LEU A 91 -11.94 17.73 -8.01
N ARG A 92 -13.15 18.08 -7.62
CA ARG A 92 -14.08 17.18 -6.93
C ARG A 92 -15.49 17.33 -7.46
N THR A 93 -16.07 16.20 -7.83
CA THR A 93 -17.50 16.02 -8.06
C THR A 93 -18.01 14.88 -7.16
N PRO A 94 -19.32 14.66 -7.04
CA PRO A 94 -19.82 13.49 -6.28
C PRO A 94 -19.26 12.15 -6.77
N ARG A 95 -18.96 12.02 -8.07
CA ARG A 95 -18.48 10.78 -8.70
C ARG A 95 -16.96 10.71 -8.89
N PHE A 96 -16.29 11.84 -9.06
CA PHE A 96 -14.86 11.87 -9.38
C PHE A 96 -14.09 12.84 -8.48
N GLU A 97 -12.92 12.41 -8.05
CA GLU A 97 -11.95 13.25 -7.38
C GLU A 97 -10.59 13.09 -8.06
N LEU A 98 -9.98 14.18 -8.47
CA LEU A 98 -8.60 14.21 -8.93
C LEU A 98 -7.72 14.82 -7.84
N SER A 99 -6.71 14.08 -7.43
CA SER A 99 -5.80 14.49 -6.37
C SER A 99 -4.36 14.09 -6.72
N VAL A 100 -3.40 14.59 -5.94
CA VAL A 100 -2.02 14.10 -5.96
C VAL A 100 -1.84 13.19 -4.74
N GLY A 101 -1.47 11.95 -4.98
CA GLY A 101 -1.20 10.97 -3.93
C GLY A 101 0.30 10.81 -3.69
N VAL A 102 0.64 10.47 -2.45
CA VAL A 102 2.00 10.11 -2.05
C VAL A 102 1.97 8.70 -1.45
N GLY A 103 2.99 7.92 -1.71
CA GLY A 103 3.21 6.58 -1.17
C GLY A 103 4.68 6.33 -0.92
N GLY A 104 5.05 5.11 -0.56
CA GLY A 104 6.46 4.76 -0.41
C GLY A 104 6.66 3.31 0.01
N SER A 105 7.92 2.88 -0.06
CA SER A 105 8.37 1.59 0.42
C SER A 105 9.66 1.72 1.21
N LEU A 106 9.86 0.79 2.14
CA LEU A 106 11.08 0.71 2.94
C LEU A 106 12.23 0.24 2.04
N GLY A 107 13.41 0.86 2.21
CA GLY A 107 14.63 0.39 1.57
C GLY A 107 15.16 -0.88 2.21
N SER A 108 16.01 -1.60 1.47
CA SER A 108 16.74 -2.76 1.94
C SER A 108 18.21 -2.69 1.52
N SER A 109 19.11 -3.15 2.40
CA SER A 109 20.52 -3.30 2.04
C SER A 109 20.74 -4.58 1.25
N SER A 110 21.57 -4.52 0.23
CA SER A 110 21.97 -5.69 -0.56
C SER A 110 22.73 -6.73 0.27
N LYS A 111 23.28 -6.34 1.43
CA LYS A 111 23.94 -7.26 2.38
C LYS A 111 22.95 -8.12 3.14
N ASP A 112 21.70 -7.65 3.27
CA ASP A 112 20.61 -8.33 3.98
C ASP A 112 19.68 -9.08 3.02
N VAL A 113 20.00 -9.10 1.71
CA VAL A 113 19.21 -9.74 0.66
C VAL A 113 20.11 -10.64 -0.17
N GLU A 114 20.00 -11.96 0.04
CA GLU A 114 20.93 -12.94 -0.54
C GLU A 114 20.95 -12.87 -2.07
N ALA A 115 19.79 -12.80 -2.72
CA ALA A 115 19.69 -12.72 -4.17
C ALA A 115 20.39 -11.48 -4.76
N ARG A 116 20.56 -10.40 -3.98
CA ARG A 116 21.20 -9.14 -4.39
C ARG A 116 22.62 -8.93 -3.85
N ALA A 117 23.23 -9.96 -3.27
CA ALA A 117 24.57 -9.83 -2.69
C ALA A 117 25.58 -9.23 -3.70
N GLY A 118 26.26 -8.16 -3.30
CA GLY A 118 27.23 -7.42 -4.14
C GLY A 118 26.61 -6.46 -5.16
N MET A 119 25.29 -6.35 -5.26
CA MET A 119 24.59 -5.34 -6.06
C MET A 119 24.37 -4.05 -5.25
N PRO A 120 24.01 -2.93 -5.89
CA PRO A 120 23.60 -1.73 -5.19
C PRO A 120 22.40 -1.96 -4.24
N ASP A 121 22.38 -1.24 -3.12
CA ASP A 121 21.26 -1.25 -2.18
C ASP A 121 19.98 -0.73 -2.84
N LEU A 122 18.84 -1.23 -2.39
CA LEU A 122 17.55 -0.65 -2.70
C LEU A 122 17.26 0.45 -1.68
N GLY A 123 17.28 1.70 -2.14
CA GLY A 123 16.97 2.87 -1.32
C GLY A 123 15.53 2.88 -0.82
N THR A 124 15.26 3.73 0.15
CA THR A 124 13.88 4.04 0.55
C THR A 124 13.22 4.82 -0.57
N LEU A 125 12.16 4.25 -1.13
CA LEU A 125 11.45 4.86 -2.25
C LEU A 125 10.26 5.65 -1.75
N ILE A 126 10.06 6.84 -2.33
CA ILE A 126 8.81 7.59 -2.24
C ILE A 126 8.15 7.64 -3.60
N GLU A 127 6.84 7.66 -3.59
CA GLU A 127 6.01 7.71 -4.78
C GLU A 127 5.14 8.96 -4.72
N ALA A 128 5.07 9.75 -5.80
CA ALA A 128 4.21 10.92 -5.88
C ALA A 128 3.65 11.08 -7.29
N GLY A 129 2.38 11.46 -7.37
CA GLY A 129 1.73 11.66 -8.67
C GLY A 129 0.22 11.78 -8.61
N PRO A 130 -0.42 12.03 -9.76
CA PRO A 130 -1.87 12.15 -9.86
C PRO A 130 -2.56 10.84 -9.49
N ARG A 131 -3.73 10.99 -8.84
CA ARG A 131 -4.65 9.90 -8.51
C ARG A 131 -6.07 10.33 -8.85
N LEU A 132 -6.69 9.60 -9.74
CA LEU A 132 -8.12 9.69 -10.01
C LEU A 132 -8.86 8.72 -9.10
N VAL A 133 -9.87 9.20 -8.41
CA VAL A 133 -10.80 8.38 -7.62
C VAL A 133 -12.17 8.44 -8.29
N TRP A 134 -12.70 7.29 -8.63
CA TRP A 134 -14.06 7.14 -9.17
C TRP A 134 -14.94 6.44 -8.13
N ASN A 135 -15.91 7.17 -7.57
CA ASN A 135 -16.90 6.66 -6.65
C ASN A 135 -17.93 5.82 -7.42
N LEU A 136 -17.97 4.51 -7.17
CA LEU A 136 -18.86 3.56 -7.82
C LEU A 136 -20.24 3.47 -7.14
N ALA A 137 -20.35 4.06 -5.94
CA ALA A 137 -21.59 4.19 -5.19
C ALA A 137 -21.70 5.62 -4.65
N ASP A 138 -22.88 6.00 -4.18
CA ASP A 138 -23.07 7.33 -3.61
C ASP A 138 -22.18 7.52 -2.36
N PRO A 139 -21.52 8.68 -2.25
CA PRO A 139 -20.74 9.00 -1.07
C PRO A 139 -21.64 9.06 0.16
N GLY A 140 -21.33 8.28 1.17
CA GLY A 140 -22.03 8.35 2.45
C GLY A 140 -21.81 9.68 3.18
N PRO A 141 -22.34 9.83 4.40
CA PRO A 141 -22.28 11.10 5.20
C PRO A 141 -20.86 11.63 5.46
N ARG A 142 -19.83 10.81 5.27
CA ARG A 142 -18.40 11.19 5.39
C ARG A 142 -17.76 11.56 4.07
N GLY A 143 -18.55 11.67 2.98
CA GLY A 143 -18.08 12.10 1.66
C GLY A 143 -17.19 11.07 0.93
N ARG A 144 -17.14 9.82 1.39
CA ARG A 144 -16.46 8.71 0.72
C ARG A 144 -17.46 7.61 0.38
N ALA A 145 -17.44 7.15 -0.89
CA ALA A 145 -18.23 6.01 -1.30
C ALA A 145 -17.64 4.71 -0.71
N PRO A 146 -18.51 3.74 -0.32
CA PRO A 146 -18.05 2.44 0.18
C PRO A 146 -17.28 1.66 -0.89
N TRP A 147 -17.59 1.86 -2.16
CA TRP A 147 -16.90 1.26 -3.30
C TRP A 147 -16.35 2.37 -4.21
N ARG A 148 -15.05 2.28 -4.52
CA ARG A 148 -14.40 3.21 -5.45
C ARG A 148 -13.28 2.53 -6.23
N LEU A 149 -13.05 3.01 -7.44
CA LEU A 149 -11.86 2.69 -8.23
C LEU A 149 -10.85 3.82 -8.04
N GLU A 150 -9.67 3.49 -7.59
CA GLU A 150 -8.54 4.41 -7.47
C GLU A 150 -7.53 4.12 -8.59
N VAL A 151 -7.15 5.15 -9.34
CA VAL A 151 -6.25 5.04 -10.50
C VAL A 151 -5.08 5.99 -10.31
N PRO A 152 -4.05 5.60 -9.54
CA PRO A 152 -2.84 6.38 -9.34
C PRO A 152 -1.83 6.12 -10.47
N LEU A 153 -1.16 7.19 -10.90
CA LEU A 153 0.08 7.15 -11.69
C LEU A 153 1.13 7.96 -10.95
N ARG A 154 2.21 7.32 -10.50
CA ARG A 154 3.18 7.96 -9.60
C ARG A 154 4.60 7.81 -10.12
N ALA A 155 5.38 8.88 -10.00
CA ALA A 155 6.83 8.84 -10.13
C ALA A 155 7.43 8.25 -8.85
N VAL A 156 8.41 7.39 -9.02
CA VAL A 156 9.17 6.74 -7.94
C VAL A 156 10.51 7.44 -7.80
N LEU A 157 10.82 7.90 -6.59
CA LEU A 157 12.02 8.65 -6.25
C LEU A 157 12.76 7.95 -5.10
N ASP A 158 14.08 7.91 -5.18
CA ASP A 158 14.96 7.31 -4.17
C ASP A 158 15.44 8.37 -3.18
N LEU A 159 15.01 8.26 -1.93
CA LEU A 159 15.39 9.19 -0.87
C LEU A 159 16.89 9.10 -0.51
N ASN A 160 17.48 7.93 -0.65
CA ASN A 160 18.88 7.70 -0.30
C ASN A 160 19.85 8.17 -1.39
N ASP A 161 19.35 8.41 -2.61
CA ASP A 161 20.11 8.89 -3.76
C ASP A 161 19.60 10.26 -4.26
N GLY A 162 19.45 11.22 -3.34
CA GLY A 162 19.11 12.61 -3.65
C GLY A 162 17.80 12.81 -4.41
N LEU A 163 16.77 12.02 -4.15
CA LEU A 163 15.50 12.01 -4.86
C LEU A 163 15.63 11.58 -6.34
N ARG A 164 16.59 10.73 -6.63
CA ARG A 164 16.79 10.23 -7.99
C ARG A 164 15.55 9.52 -8.50
N TYR A 165 15.12 9.88 -9.71
CA TYR A 165 14.01 9.26 -10.39
C TYR A 165 14.31 7.80 -10.74
N ARG A 166 13.43 6.89 -10.30
CA ARG A 166 13.56 5.43 -10.46
C ARG A 166 12.50 4.82 -11.37
N GLY A 167 11.61 5.61 -11.94
CA GLY A 167 10.61 5.15 -12.89
C GLY A 167 9.18 5.52 -12.50
N LEU A 168 8.21 4.92 -13.18
CA LEU A 168 6.78 5.12 -12.98
C LEU A 168 6.12 3.85 -12.47
N VAL A 169 5.17 4.02 -11.55
CA VAL A 169 4.25 2.97 -11.13
C VAL A 169 2.82 3.36 -11.45
N PHE A 170 2.06 2.44 -12.05
CA PHE A 170 0.63 2.54 -12.32
C PHE A 170 -0.07 1.39 -11.59
N ALA A 171 -0.93 1.68 -10.61
CA ALA A 171 -1.51 0.69 -9.72
C ALA A 171 -3.01 0.91 -9.52
N PRO A 172 -3.85 0.70 -10.56
CA PRO A 172 -5.29 0.82 -10.41
C PRO A 172 -5.83 -0.23 -9.43
N GLU A 173 -6.67 0.20 -8.50
CA GLU A 173 -7.21 -0.70 -7.47
C GLU A 173 -8.69 -0.44 -7.18
N LEU A 174 -9.45 -1.51 -7.05
CA LEU A 174 -10.80 -1.48 -6.50
C LEU A 174 -10.69 -1.46 -4.97
N VAL A 175 -11.31 -0.48 -4.35
CA VAL A 175 -11.28 -0.27 -2.90
C VAL A 175 -12.69 -0.37 -2.34
N HIS A 176 -12.82 -1.14 -1.27
CA HIS A 176 -14.02 -1.21 -0.45
C HIS A 176 -13.71 -0.82 0.98
N GLU A 177 -14.48 0.12 1.53
CA GLU A 177 -14.36 0.52 2.93
C GLU A 177 -15.73 0.51 3.61
N ARG A 178 -15.76 0.00 4.84
CA ARG A 178 -16.97 -0.09 5.64
C ARG A 178 -16.71 0.33 7.08
N ALA A 179 -17.60 1.16 7.63
CA ALA A 179 -17.68 1.40 9.06
C ALA A 179 -18.34 0.20 9.74
N LEU A 180 -17.78 -0.20 10.88
CA LEU A 180 -18.26 -1.28 11.72
C LEU A 180 -18.64 -0.73 13.10
N PRO A 181 -19.42 -1.47 13.93
CA PRO A 181 -19.73 -1.07 15.30
C PRO A 181 -18.48 -0.82 16.15
N GLY A 182 -18.59 0.01 17.20
CA GLY A 182 -17.50 0.28 18.13
C GLY A 182 -16.35 1.11 17.55
N ALA A 183 -16.65 2.04 16.62
CA ALA A 183 -15.69 2.93 15.95
C ALA A 183 -14.60 2.18 15.13
N TRP A 184 -14.87 0.95 14.73
CA TRP A 184 -14.05 0.20 13.80
C TRP A 184 -14.32 0.60 12.35
N ARG A 185 -13.30 0.51 11.51
CA ARG A 185 -13.39 0.61 10.06
C ARG A 185 -12.59 -0.51 9.44
N ALA A 186 -13.19 -1.24 8.51
CA ALA A 186 -12.52 -2.25 7.70
C ALA A 186 -12.40 -1.77 6.26
N GLY A 187 -11.28 -2.11 5.63
CA GLY A 187 -11.00 -1.84 4.22
C GLY A 187 -10.47 -3.07 3.52
N ALA A 188 -10.81 -3.20 2.25
CA ALA A 188 -10.24 -4.17 1.33
C ALA A 188 -9.88 -3.48 0.02
N ARG A 189 -8.80 -3.92 -0.63
CA ARG A 189 -8.35 -3.40 -1.92
C ARG A 189 -7.80 -4.51 -2.78
N PHE A 190 -7.96 -4.37 -4.09
CA PHE A 190 -7.44 -5.35 -5.04
C PHE A 190 -7.15 -4.67 -6.38
N GLY A 191 -6.03 -4.99 -6.98
CA GLY A 191 -5.66 -4.48 -8.30
C GLY A 191 -4.28 -4.93 -8.78
N PRO A 192 -3.96 -4.71 -10.05
CA PRO A 192 -2.63 -4.93 -10.61
C PRO A 192 -1.70 -3.75 -10.29
N VAL A 193 -0.41 -4.04 -10.26
CA VAL A 193 0.68 -3.06 -10.17
C VAL A 193 1.55 -3.19 -11.40
N PHE A 194 1.66 -2.13 -12.18
CA PHE A 194 2.52 -2.05 -13.36
C PHE A 194 3.69 -1.10 -13.10
N GLY A 195 4.85 -1.43 -13.65
CA GLY A 195 6.02 -0.57 -13.66
C GLY A 195 6.51 -0.31 -15.08
N ASP A 196 7.14 0.86 -15.28
CA ASP A 196 7.92 1.08 -16.49
C ASP A 196 9.23 0.27 -16.43
N GLU A 197 9.98 0.28 -17.50
CA GLU A 197 11.24 -0.48 -17.63
C GLU A 197 12.25 -0.08 -16.55
N ARG A 198 12.35 1.22 -16.24
CA ARG A 198 13.29 1.72 -15.22
C ARG A 198 12.97 1.23 -13.81
N LEU A 199 11.68 1.20 -13.45
CA LEU A 199 11.26 0.64 -12.17
C LEU A 199 11.41 -0.88 -12.14
N ALA A 200 11.12 -1.54 -13.24
CA ALA A 200 11.32 -2.98 -13.35
C ALA A 200 12.80 -3.35 -13.23
N ASP A 201 13.68 -2.58 -13.86
CA ASP A 201 15.13 -2.79 -13.82
C ASP A 201 15.69 -2.58 -12.39
N LEU A 202 15.18 -1.61 -11.64
CA LEU A 202 15.55 -1.41 -10.24
C LEU A 202 15.34 -2.67 -9.39
N PHE A 203 14.23 -3.40 -9.62
CA PHE A 203 13.89 -4.59 -8.82
C PHE A 203 14.45 -5.89 -9.39
N TYR A 204 14.49 -6.03 -10.71
CA TYR A 204 14.69 -7.31 -11.40
C TYR A 204 15.89 -7.34 -12.33
N GLY A 205 16.48 -6.19 -12.67
CA GLY A 205 17.65 -6.09 -13.54
C GLY A 205 18.91 -6.65 -12.87
N VAL A 206 19.76 -7.32 -13.66
CA VAL A 206 21.09 -7.76 -13.26
C VAL A 206 22.09 -7.33 -14.32
N ASP A 207 22.78 -6.22 -14.06
CA ASP A 207 23.86 -5.78 -14.96
C ASP A 207 24.95 -6.86 -15.11
N PRO A 208 25.59 -6.98 -16.27
CA PRO A 208 26.65 -7.97 -16.49
C PRO A 208 27.79 -7.92 -15.45
N VAL A 209 28.07 -6.75 -14.87
CA VAL A 209 29.11 -6.58 -13.83
C VAL A 209 28.75 -7.28 -12.52
N TYR A 210 27.45 -7.52 -12.28
CA TYR A 210 26.94 -8.22 -11.09
C TYR A 210 26.53 -9.66 -11.38
N ALA A 211 26.68 -10.13 -12.63
CA ALA A 211 26.33 -11.49 -13.00
C ALA A 211 27.23 -12.52 -12.33
N THR A 212 26.63 -13.64 -11.95
CA THR A 212 27.32 -14.81 -11.40
C THR A 212 26.78 -16.09 -12.07
N PRO A 213 27.42 -17.25 -11.91
CA PRO A 213 26.88 -18.51 -12.46
C PRO A 213 25.47 -18.85 -11.98
N THR A 214 25.07 -18.41 -10.78
CA THR A 214 23.74 -18.64 -10.20
C THR A 214 22.79 -17.47 -10.39
N ARG A 215 23.29 -16.31 -10.80
CA ARG A 215 22.54 -15.09 -11.06
C ARG A 215 23.01 -14.49 -12.39
N PRO A 216 22.52 -15.00 -13.54
CA PRO A 216 22.91 -14.47 -14.85
C PRO A 216 22.44 -13.04 -15.06
N ALA A 217 23.09 -12.33 -16.01
CA ALA A 217 22.62 -11.01 -16.44
C ALA A 217 21.16 -11.08 -16.91
N TYR A 218 20.38 -10.05 -16.61
CA TYR A 218 18.96 -9.99 -16.93
C TYR A 218 18.51 -8.55 -17.21
N ASP A 219 17.94 -8.34 -18.38
CA ASP A 219 17.34 -7.08 -18.79
C ASP A 219 15.85 -7.09 -18.44
N ALA A 220 15.47 -6.28 -17.47
CA ALA A 220 14.08 -6.23 -17.04
C ALA A 220 13.21 -5.43 -18.03
N ARG A 221 11.91 -5.75 -18.06
CA ARG A 221 10.95 -5.18 -19.00
C ARG A 221 9.81 -4.50 -18.27
N ALA A 222 9.30 -3.40 -18.84
CA ALA A 222 8.05 -2.80 -18.40
C ALA A 222 6.89 -3.81 -18.44
N GLY A 223 5.95 -3.69 -17.50
CA GLY A 223 4.76 -4.53 -17.47
C GLY A 223 4.20 -4.77 -16.07
N LEU A 224 3.44 -5.83 -15.93
CA LEU A 224 2.88 -6.26 -14.66
C LEU A 224 4.01 -6.65 -13.69
N ILE A 225 4.05 -5.97 -12.54
CA ILE A 225 4.94 -6.32 -11.42
C ILE A 225 4.27 -7.37 -10.54
N ALA A 226 3.02 -7.12 -10.12
CA ALA A 226 2.28 -8.03 -9.25
C ALA A 226 0.77 -7.77 -9.30
N TRP A 227 0.00 -8.76 -8.92
CA TRP A 227 -1.38 -8.60 -8.43
C TRP A 227 -1.33 -8.34 -6.94
N ARG A 228 -2.02 -7.30 -6.48
CA ARG A 228 -2.03 -6.86 -5.09
C ARG A 228 -3.41 -7.02 -4.48
N ALA A 229 -3.48 -7.69 -3.34
CA ALA A 229 -4.65 -7.74 -2.49
C ALA A 229 -4.30 -7.21 -1.11
N GLY A 230 -5.14 -6.37 -0.51
CA GLY A 230 -4.89 -5.79 0.80
C GLY A 230 -6.14 -5.75 1.66
N ALA A 231 -5.95 -5.85 2.96
CA ALA A 231 -6.96 -5.63 3.98
C ALA A 231 -6.44 -4.64 5.02
N SER A 232 -7.32 -3.83 5.56
CA SER A 232 -7.00 -2.90 6.64
C SER A 232 -8.10 -2.90 7.70
N LEU A 233 -7.70 -2.64 8.94
CA LEU A 233 -8.61 -2.48 10.07
C LEU A 233 -8.12 -1.32 10.90
N SER A 234 -9.00 -0.37 11.21
CA SER A 234 -8.68 0.73 12.10
C SER A 234 -9.73 0.91 13.17
N ARG A 235 -9.31 1.45 14.32
CA ARG A 235 -10.21 1.80 15.42
C ARG A 235 -9.77 3.09 16.07
N SER A 236 -10.73 3.99 16.29
CA SER A 236 -10.51 5.19 17.08
C SER A 236 -10.93 4.95 18.53
N PHE A 237 -10.02 5.23 19.46
CA PHE A 237 -10.25 5.20 20.92
C PHE A 237 -10.42 6.64 21.42
N GLY A 238 -11.56 7.24 21.08
CA GLY A 238 -11.80 8.64 21.33
C GLY A 238 -11.17 9.56 20.25
N PRO A 239 -11.03 10.86 20.57
CA PRO A 239 -10.58 11.83 19.57
C PRO A 239 -9.07 11.80 19.29
N ASP A 240 -8.27 11.26 20.22
CA ASP A 240 -6.82 11.45 20.22
C ASP A 240 -6.03 10.22 19.80
N LEU A 241 -6.59 9.03 19.95
CA LEU A 241 -5.86 7.78 19.72
C LEU A 241 -6.54 6.91 18.67
N SER A 242 -5.77 6.45 17.69
CA SER A 242 -6.25 5.53 16.66
C SER A 242 -5.27 4.39 16.44
N LEU A 243 -5.80 3.18 16.31
CA LEU A 243 -5.07 1.96 15.95
C LEU A 243 -5.27 1.68 14.46
N PHE A 244 -4.21 1.25 13.79
CA PHE A 244 -4.21 0.82 12.40
C PHE A 244 -3.54 -0.53 12.27
N LEU A 245 -4.16 -1.41 11.50
CA LEU A 245 -3.65 -2.72 11.13
C LEU A 245 -3.80 -2.85 9.62
N PHE A 246 -2.82 -3.42 8.96
CA PHE A 246 -2.95 -3.77 7.56
C PHE A 246 -2.21 -5.05 7.22
N LEU A 247 -2.72 -5.73 6.21
CA LEU A 247 -2.11 -6.88 5.56
C LEU A 247 -2.22 -6.70 4.05
N ARG A 248 -1.16 -7.03 3.32
CA ARG A 248 -1.10 -6.99 1.87
C ARG A 248 -0.41 -8.24 1.35
N VAL A 249 -0.95 -8.81 0.31
CA VAL A 249 -0.34 -9.92 -0.43
C VAL A 249 -0.10 -9.46 -1.86
N ASP A 250 1.11 -9.60 -2.33
CA ASP A 250 1.51 -9.37 -3.71
C ASP A 250 1.79 -10.73 -4.37
N SER A 251 1.16 -11.02 -5.52
CA SER A 251 1.36 -12.26 -6.31
C SER A 251 1.98 -11.91 -7.65
N LEU A 252 3.05 -12.60 -8.01
CA LEU A 252 3.76 -12.43 -9.27
C LEU A 252 3.19 -13.31 -10.40
N ALA A 253 1.98 -13.86 -10.23
CA ALA A 253 1.32 -14.64 -11.28
C ALA A 253 1.16 -13.79 -12.55
N GLY A 254 1.80 -14.18 -13.65
CA GLY A 254 1.81 -13.44 -14.91
C GLY A 254 2.66 -12.17 -14.91
N ALA A 255 3.50 -11.93 -13.90
CA ALA A 255 4.41 -10.80 -13.86
C ALA A 255 5.42 -10.84 -15.03
N ALA A 256 5.73 -9.66 -15.60
CA ALA A 256 6.57 -9.51 -16.79
C ALA A 256 8.01 -10.00 -16.57
N ASN A 257 8.50 -9.92 -15.32
CA ASN A 257 9.87 -10.27 -14.95
C ASN A 257 9.94 -11.46 -13.98
N ARG A 258 8.96 -12.35 -14.03
CA ARG A 258 8.91 -13.53 -13.15
C ARG A 258 10.12 -14.46 -13.34
N ASP A 259 10.72 -14.46 -14.54
CA ASP A 259 11.88 -15.28 -14.88
C ASP A 259 13.22 -14.65 -14.49
N SER A 260 13.21 -13.45 -13.87
CA SER A 260 14.43 -12.83 -13.36
C SER A 260 15.09 -13.73 -12.30
N PRO A 261 16.43 -13.84 -12.29
CA PRO A 261 17.14 -14.60 -11.26
C PRO A 261 17.01 -13.97 -9.86
N LEU A 262 16.48 -12.74 -9.76
CA LEU A 262 16.17 -12.08 -8.49
C LEU A 262 14.79 -12.46 -7.95
N VAL A 263 13.96 -13.19 -8.70
CA VAL A 263 12.64 -13.65 -8.24
C VAL A 263 12.78 -15.02 -7.60
N GLU A 264 12.68 -15.08 -6.28
CA GLU A 264 12.81 -16.29 -5.48
C GLU A 264 11.45 -16.84 -5.02
N ARG A 265 10.42 -15.97 -4.97
CA ARG A 265 9.08 -16.32 -4.52
C ARG A 265 8.00 -15.76 -5.46
N ASP A 266 6.97 -16.57 -5.70
CA ASP A 266 5.82 -16.17 -6.52
C ASP A 266 4.83 -15.24 -5.78
N ALA A 267 4.97 -15.11 -4.45
CA ALA A 267 4.13 -14.25 -3.64
C ALA A 267 4.89 -13.71 -2.42
N GLY A 268 4.54 -12.51 -2.02
CA GLY A 268 5.06 -11.86 -0.83
C GLY A 268 3.94 -11.32 0.06
N VAL A 269 4.21 -11.23 1.37
CA VAL A 269 3.28 -10.70 2.36
C VAL A 269 3.90 -9.48 3.02
N THR A 270 3.12 -8.39 3.09
CA THR A 270 3.45 -7.19 3.83
C THR A 270 2.42 -7.01 4.94
N GLY A 271 2.83 -6.73 6.14
CA GLY A 271 1.93 -6.45 7.24
C GLY A 271 2.46 -5.37 8.16
N GLY A 272 1.55 -4.70 8.86
CA GLY A 272 1.95 -3.69 9.81
C GLY A 272 0.87 -3.31 10.80
N ILE A 273 1.33 -2.68 11.87
CA ILE A 273 0.53 -2.12 12.95
C ILE A 273 1.00 -0.70 13.23
N GLY A 274 0.08 0.16 13.60
CA GLY A 274 0.41 1.53 13.98
C GLY A 274 -0.56 2.11 14.98
N LEU A 275 -0.06 3.02 15.82
CA LEU A 275 -0.81 3.85 16.74
C LEU A 275 -0.59 5.31 16.37
N ALA A 276 -1.65 6.04 16.08
CA ALA A 276 -1.61 7.48 15.90
C ALA A 276 -2.12 8.17 17.17
N TRP A 277 -1.31 9.06 17.73
CA TRP A 277 -1.66 9.90 18.87
C TRP A 277 -1.62 11.36 18.48
N SER A 278 -2.81 12.00 18.48
CA SER A 278 -2.97 13.43 18.20
C SER A 278 -2.84 14.20 19.50
N PHE A 279 -1.84 15.05 19.62
CA PHE A 279 -1.63 15.89 20.81
C PHE A 279 -2.04 17.34 20.60
N ALA A 280 -2.30 17.76 19.36
CA ALA A 280 -2.76 19.12 19.04
C ALA A 280 -3.75 19.11 17.87
N ARG A 281 -4.77 19.96 17.96
CA ARG A 281 -5.80 20.10 16.93
C ARG A 281 -6.35 21.52 16.86
N SER A 282 -6.90 21.87 15.70
CA SER A 282 -7.61 23.14 15.49
C SER A 282 -8.94 23.14 16.24
N SER A 283 -9.27 24.28 16.83
CA SER A 283 -10.65 24.58 17.31
C SER A 283 -11.60 24.90 16.15
N ARG A 284 -11.06 25.21 14.95
CA ARG A 284 -11.87 25.46 13.75
C ARG A 284 -12.25 24.13 13.10
N PRO A 285 -13.52 23.94 12.70
CA PRO A 285 -13.92 22.76 11.93
C PRO A 285 -13.28 22.78 10.53
N ALA A 286 -13.19 21.60 9.93
CA ALA A 286 -12.82 21.48 8.52
C ALA A 286 -13.87 22.21 7.67
N SER A 287 -13.43 22.99 6.69
CA SER A 287 -14.30 23.58 5.68
C SER A 287 -14.47 22.58 4.53
N ASP A 288 -15.72 22.27 4.22
CA ASP A 288 -16.07 21.45 3.04
C ASP A 288 -15.76 22.16 1.71
#